data_592bc8866061f8c9f7a40e46b03cebbb
#
_entry.id   592bc8866061f8c9f7a40e46b03cebbb
#
_cell.length_a   1.000
_cell.length_b   1.000
_cell.length_c   1.000
_cell.angle_alpha   90.00
_cell.angle_beta   90.00
_cell.angle_gamma   90.00
#
_symmetry.space_group_name_H-M   'P 1'
#
loop_
_entity.id
_entity.type
_entity.pdbx_description
1 polymer ?
#
loop_
_entity_poly.entity_id
_entity_poly.type
_entity_poly.pdbx_seq_one_letter_code
_entity_poly.pdbx_strand_id
1 'polypeptide(L)'
;MRTWPALLSAALLLGACAHPWNAMQVPPGSTQDQVIAQAGPPLRVVSLPQGGQRMQYTMQPMGQYAFMVDLDASGRVVNSRQVLTEANFNRIEPGRWTIADVDREFGPPARIDAVASFYGRVLTYRWKDMAGTDMFYWVYVDPQGVVQRAHPGMEFLNDRTPRH
;
A
#
# COMPACT_ATOMS: atom_id res chain seq x y z
N MET A 1 59.87 18.69 -17.94
CA MET A 1 58.79 17.70 -18.12
C MET A 1 58.15 17.45 -16.76
N ARG A 2 56.95 18.03 -16.49
CA ARG A 2 56.23 17.87 -15.20
C ARG A 2 54.96 17.09 -15.51
N THR A 3 54.91 15.82 -15.10
CA THR A 3 53.76 14.95 -15.19
C THR A 3 52.81 15.27 -14.03
N TRP A 4 51.61 15.75 -14.32
CA TRP A 4 50.53 15.87 -13.35
C TRP A 4 49.80 14.50 -13.21
N PRO A 5 49.60 14.00 -12.00
CA PRO A 5 48.76 12.82 -11.82
C PRO A 5 47.28 13.23 -11.91
N ALA A 6 46.59 12.64 -12.86
CA ALA A 6 45.13 12.72 -12.96
C ALA A 6 44.50 11.96 -11.76
N LEU A 7 43.94 12.70 -10.83
CA LEU A 7 43.07 12.15 -9.77
C LEU A 7 41.73 11.74 -10.39
N LEU A 8 41.59 10.46 -10.67
CA LEU A 8 40.28 9.86 -10.97
C LEU A 8 39.45 9.84 -9.68
N SER A 9 38.54 10.80 -9.52
CA SER A 9 37.50 10.77 -8.50
C SER A 9 36.47 9.72 -8.90
N ALA A 10 36.60 8.51 -8.34
CA ALA A 10 35.56 7.50 -8.39
C ALA A 10 34.39 7.97 -7.52
N ALA A 11 33.39 8.55 -8.14
CA ALA A 11 32.10 8.78 -7.48
C ALA A 11 31.46 7.40 -7.18
N LEU A 12 31.57 6.96 -5.93
CA LEU A 12 30.78 5.85 -5.41
C LEU A 12 29.32 6.27 -5.47
N LEU A 13 28.61 5.79 -6.47
CA LEU A 13 27.15 5.78 -6.49
C LEU A 13 26.69 4.84 -5.37
N LEU A 14 26.49 5.37 -4.19
CA LEU A 14 25.72 4.72 -3.12
C LEU A 14 24.28 4.63 -3.61
N GLY A 15 23.95 3.55 -4.33
CA GLY A 15 22.59 3.19 -4.65
C GLY A 15 21.87 2.89 -3.34
N ALA A 16 21.22 3.90 -2.76
CA ALA A 16 20.25 3.65 -1.69
C ALA A 16 19.22 2.67 -2.27
N CYS A 17 19.14 1.46 -1.69
CA CYS A 17 18.13 0.49 -2.10
C CYS A 17 16.75 1.12 -1.87
N ALA A 18 16.11 1.58 -2.94
CA ALA A 18 14.76 2.10 -2.89
C ALA A 18 13.84 0.95 -2.46
N HIS A 19 13.11 1.13 -1.37
CA HIS A 19 12.21 0.13 -0.82
C HIS A 19 10.93 0.80 -0.33
N PRO A 20 9.73 0.19 -0.50
CA PRO A 20 8.46 0.76 -0.05
C PRO A 20 8.42 1.22 1.41
N TRP A 21 9.14 0.56 2.31
CA TRP A 21 9.30 0.98 3.72
C TRP A 21 9.87 2.38 3.87
N ASN A 22 10.70 2.81 2.93
CA ASN A 22 11.31 4.14 2.98
C ASN A 22 10.28 5.26 2.76
N ALA A 23 9.09 4.93 2.23
CA ALA A 23 7.99 5.88 2.10
C ALA A 23 7.55 6.46 3.46
N MET A 24 7.71 5.69 4.55
CA MET A 24 7.40 6.15 5.92
C MET A 24 8.41 7.15 6.48
N GLN A 25 9.58 7.25 5.87
CA GLN A 25 10.69 8.10 6.34
C GLN A 25 10.75 9.44 5.58
N VAL A 26 9.84 9.64 4.63
CA VAL A 26 9.82 10.87 3.83
C VAL A 26 9.25 12.02 4.66
N PRO A 27 10.02 13.11 4.86
CA PRO A 27 9.56 14.24 5.65
C PRO A 27 8.38 14.97 4.98
N PRO A 28 7.45 15.54 5.77
CA PRO A 28 6.46 16.49 5.24
C PRO A 28 7.15 17.64 4.50
N GLY A 29 6.52 18.12 3.42
CA GLY A 29 7.08 19.16 2.55
C GLY A 29 7.99 18.63 1.44
N SER A 30 8.39 17.36 1.46
CA SER A 30 9.16 16.75 0.36
C SER A 30 8.38 16.77 -0.95
N THR A 31 9.10 16.81 -2.08
CA THR A 31 8.48 16.70 -3.40
C THR A 31 8.21 15.25 -3.77
N GLN A 32 7.35 15.05 -4.77
CA GLN A 32 7.10 13.72 -5.34
C GLN A 32 8.40 13.04 -5.81
N ASP A 33 9.31 13.77 -6.44
CA ASP A 33 10.60 13.24 -6.91
C ASP A 33 11.48 12.78 -5.75
N GLN A 34 11.45 13.49 -4.62
CA GLN A 34 12.17 13.08 -3.41
C GLN A 34 11.58 11.80 -2.81
N VAL A 35 10.24 11.64 -2.84
CA VAL A 35 9.59 10.39 -2.45
C VAL A 35 10.06 9.24 -3.34
N ILE A 36 10.04 9.43 -4.65
CA ILE A 36 10.46 8.40 -5.62
C ILE A 36 11.94 8.06 -5.45
N ALA A 37 12.79 9.05 -5.23
CA ALA A 37 14.22 8.82 -4.99
C ALA A 37 14.47 7.95 -3.75
N GLN A 38 13.65 8.10 -2.71
CA GLN A 38 13.82 7.41 -1.44
C GLN A 38 13.11 6.04 -1.40
N ALA A 39 11.88 5.96 -1.89
CA ALA A 39 11.02 4.77 -1.81
C ALA A 39 10.92 3.99 -3.13
N GLY A 40 11.42 4.53 -4.22
CA GLY A 40 11.20 4.01 -5.57
C GLY A 40 9.89 4.51 -6.17
N PRO A 41 9.55 4.07 -7.39
CA PRO A 41 8.28 4.42 -8.02
C PRO A 41 7.12 3.81 -7.24
N PRO A 42 6.00 4.54 -7.05
CA PRO A 42 4.80 3.97 -6.47
C PRO A 42 4.17 2.97 -7.43
N LEU A 43 3.36 2.05 -6.90
CA LEU A 43 2.55 1.18 -7.74
C LEU A 43 1.61 2.00 -8.61
N ARG A 44 1.02 3.06 -8.04
CA ARG A 44 0.19 4.03 -8.76
C ARG A 44 0.00 5.31 -7.95
N VAL A 45 -0.50 6.34 -8.61
CA VAL A 45 -0.91 7.61 -8.00
C VAL A 45 -2.40 7.80 -8.25
N VAL A 46 -3.15 8.13 -7.20
CA VAL A 46 -4.59 8.36 -7.25
C VAL A 46 -4.94 9.77 -6.76
N SER A 47 -5.98 10.38 -7.33
CA SER A 47 -6.46 11.68 -6.87
C SER A 47 -7.21 11.55 -5.54
N LEU A 48 -7.07 12.55 -4.68
CA LEU A 48 -7.80 12.66 -3.42
C LEU A 48 -9.04 13.55 -3.57
N PRO A 49 -10.18 13.22 -2.93
CA PRO A 49 -11.41 14.00 -3.03
C PRO A 49 -11.26 15.46 -2.60
N GLN A 50 -10.37 15.74 -1.66
CA GLN A 50 -10.11 17.08 -1.13
C GLN A 50 -9.06 17.86 -1.94
N GLY A 51 -8.63 17.32 -3.06
CA GLY A 51 -7.51 17.81 -3.85
C GLY A 51 -6.18 17.18 -3.43
N GLY A 52 -5.18 17.29 -4.32
CA GLY A 52 -3.90 16.61 -4.17
C GLY A 52 -3.94 15.16 -4.66
N GLN A 53 -2.91 14.39 -4.32
CA GLN A 53 -2.70 13.04 -4.82
C GLN A 53 -2.22 12.12 -3.71
N ARG A 54 -2.41 10.81 -3.90
CA ARG A 54 -1.87 9.76 -3.05
C ARG A 54 -1.00 8.84 -3.88
N MET A 55 0.24 8.69 -3.47
CA MET A 55 1.16 7.68 -3.99
C MET A 55 0.95 6.40 -3.19
N GLN A 56 0.63 5.30 -3.88
CA GLN A 56 0.35 4.01 -3.26
C GLN A 56 1.55 3.06 -3.42
N TYR A 57 2.06 2.61 -2.30
CA TYR A 57 3.11 1.60 -2.20
C TYR A 57 2.55 0.38 -1.49
N THR A 58 2.43 -0.74 -2.16
CA THR A 58 1.92 -1.98 -1.54
C THR A 58 2.92 -3.11 -1.66
N MET A 59 2.95 -3.95 -0.64
CA MET A 59 3.67 -5.20 -0.63
C MET A 59 2.76 -6.40 -0.93
N GLN A 60 1.46 -6.16 -1.13
CA GLN A 60 0.52 -7.21 -1.54
C GLN A 60 0.90 -7.76 -2.93
N PRO A 61 0.67 -9.06 -3.21
CA PRO A 61 0.11 -10.09 -2.34
C PRO A 61 1.12 -10.75 -1.41
N MET A 62 2.42 -10.55 -1.61
CA MET A 62 3.46 -11.29 -0.91
C MET A 62 3.73 -10.78 0.52
N GLY A 63 3.54 -9.48 0.75
CA GLY A 63 3.73 -8.85 2.06
C GLY A 63 2.41 -8.39 2.69
N GLN A 64 2.49 -7.87 3.91
CA GLN A 64 1.35 -7.54 4.78
C GLN A 64 1.26 -6.05 5.09
N TYR A 65 1.90 -5.21 4.26
CA TYR A 65 1.97 -3.78 4.45
C TYR A 65 1.60 -3.03 3.18
N ALA A 66 1.00 -1.85 3.35
CA ALA A 66 0.82 -0.88 2.30
C ALA A 66 1.04 0.52 2.87
N PHE A 67 1.78 1.34 2.14
CA PHE A 67 2.14 2.69 2.56
C PHE A 67 1.51 3.69 1.60
N MET A 68 0.92 4.72 2.16
CA MET A 68 0.32 5.83 1.41
C MET A 68 1.06 7.10 1.73
N VAL A 69 1.52 7.78 0.68
CA VAL A 69 2.10 9.12 0.79
C VAL A 69 1.14 10.09 0.14
N ASP A 70 0.56 10.96 0.96
CA ASP A 70 -0.39 11.97 0.50
C ASP A 70 0.36 13.27 0.16
N LEU A 71 0.09 13.79 -1.02
CA LEU A 71 0.60 15.05 -1.54
C LEU A 71 -0.53 16.07 -1.59
N ASP A 72 -0.25 17.32 -1.24
CA ASP A 72 -1.16 18.42 -1.46
C ASP A 72 -1.28 18.82 -2.94
N ALA A 73 -2.09 19.83 -3.22
CA ALA A 73 -2.28 20.34 -4.57
C ALA A 73 -1.01 20.95 -5.20
N SER A 74 -0.01 21.28 -4.39
CA SER A 74 1.30 21.77 -4.85
C SER A 74 2.32 20.63 -5.08
N GLY A 75 1.92 19.37 -4.87
CA GLY A 75 2.77 18.19 -5.01
C GLY A 75 3.74 17.97 -3.84
N ARG A 76 3.43 18.52 -2.67
CA ARG A 76 4.23 18.36 -1.44
C ARG A 76 3.63 17.33 -0.51
N VAL A 77 4.50 16.51 0.10
CA VAL A 77 4.09 15.52 1.10
C VAL A 77 3.46 16.20 2.30
N VAL A 78 2.24 15.79 2.63
CA VAL A 78 1.52 16.21 3.84
C VAL A 78 1.43 15.09 4.87
N ASN A 79 1.44 13.83 4.41
CA ASN A 79 1.33 12.69 5.31
C ASN A 79 1.92 11.43 4.66
N SER A 80 2.51 10.56 5.49
CA SER A 80 2.96 9.22 5.10
C SER A 80 2.55 8.24 6.19
N ARG A 81 1.87 7.14 5.81
CA ARG A 81 1.39 6.16 6.78
C ARG A 81 1.26 4.76 6.22
N GLN A 82 1.44 3.78 7.08
CA GLN A 82 1.03 2.39 6.84
C GLN A 82 -0.48 2.27 7.04
N VAL A 83 -1.20 1.68 6.09
CA VAL A 83 -2.67 1.72 6.07
C VAL A 83 -3.35 0.40 6.39
N LEU A 84 -2.66 -0.75 6.27
CA LEU A 84 -3.24 -2.06 6.60
C LEU A 84 -3.16 -2.30 8.10
N THR A 85 -4.01 -1.60 8.84
CA THR A 85 -4.13 -1.67 10.30
C THR A 85 -5.58 -1.86 10.70
N GLU A 86 -5.81 -2.46 11.89
CA GLU A 86 -7.14 -2.63 12.44
C GLU A 86 -7.91 -1.30 12.53
N ALA A 87 -7.25 -0.25 13.02
CA ALA A 87 -7.85 1.07 13.17
C ALA A 87 -8.34 1.65 11.83
N ASN A 88 -7.59 1.44 10.74
CA ASN A 88 -8.00 1.90 9.43
C ASN A 88 -9.09 1.02 8.82
N PHE A 89 -9.01 -0.30 9.00
CA PHE A 89 -10.05 -1.21 8.54
C PHE A 89 -11.39 -0.97 9.24
N ASN A 90 -11.37 -0.62 10.52
CA ASN A 90 -12.59 -0.28 11.29
C ASN A 90 -13.28 1.00 10.80
N ARG A 91 -12.68 1.78 9.90
CA ARG A 91 -13.31 2.92 9.23
C ARG A 91 -14.22 2.52 8.07
N ILE A 92 -14.14 1.27 7.62
CA ILE A 92 -15.01 0.77 6.55
C ILE A 92 -16.46 0.79 7.02
N GLU A 93 -17.31 1.51 6.31
CA GLU A 93 -18.75 1.62 6.60
C GLU A 93 -19.54 0.80 5.56
N PRO A 94 -20.05 -0.41 5.93
CA PRO A 94 -20.92 -1.19 5.06
C PRO A 94 -22.13 -0.37 4.62
N GLY A 95 -22.55 -0.53 3.37
CA GLY A 95 -23.64 0.22 2.75
C GLY A 95 -23.26 1.62 2.27
N ARG A 96 -22.08 2.13 2.60
CA ARG A 96 -21.61 3.47 2.22
C ARG A 96 -20.34 3.45 1.39
N TRP A 97 -19.32 2.72 1.85
CA TRP A 97 -18.06 2.63 1.11
C TRP A 97 -18.24 1.85 -0.18
N THR A 98 -17.57 2.33 -1.19
CA THR A 98 -17.48 1.65 -2.49
C THR A 98 -16.14 0.95 -2.65
N ILE A 99 -16.03 0.09 -3.68
CA ILE A 99 -14.75 -0.52 -4.05
C ILE A 99 -13.69 0.54 -4.37
N ALA A 100 -14.11 1.69 -4.91
CA ALA A 100 -13.19 2.80 -5.19
C ALA A 100 -12.67 3.45 -3.90
N ASP A 101 -13.50 3.53 -2.84
CA ASP A 101 -13.07 4.02 -1.54
C ASP A 101 -12.07 3.07 -0.90
N VAL A 102 -12.36 1.76 -0.93
CA VAL A 102 -11.47 0.71 -0.41
C VAL A 102 -10.12 0.76 -1.14
N ASP A 103 -10.15 0.84 -2.47
CA ASP A 103 -8.95 0.90 -3.30
C ASP A 103 -8.13 2.17 -3.07
N ARG A 104 -8.79 3.31 -2.90
CA ARG A 104 -8.12 4.58 -2.57
C ARG A 104 -7.46 4.53 -1.20
N GLU A 105 -8.12 3.93 -0.19
CA GLU A 105 -7.64 3.92 1.19
C GLU A 105 -6.59 2.84 1.46
N PHE A 106 -6.71 1.67 0.84
CA PHE A 106 -5.86 0.49 1.14
C PHE A 106 -5.00 0.04 -0.04
N GLY A 107 -5.27 0.54 -1.25
CA GLY A 107 -4.65 0.06 -2.49
C GLY A 107 -5.21 -1.30 -2.93
N PRO A 108 -4.58 -1.94 -3.92
CA PRO A 108 -5.03 -3.24 -4.41
C PRO A 108 -4.92 -4.32 -3.32
N PRO A 109 -5.91 -5.23 -3.24
CA PRO A 109 -5.87 -6.36 -2.32
C PRO A 109 -4.86 -7.42 -2.76
N ALA A 110 -4.55 -8.37 -1.87
CA ALA A 110 -3.73 -9.54 -2.19
C ALA A 110 -4.40 -10.44 -3.24
N ARG A 111 -5.73 -10.57 -3.16
CA ARG A 111 -6.53 -11.32 -4.15
C ARG A 111 -7.99 -10.84 -4.13
N ILE A 112 -8.68 -11.19 -5.20
CA ILE A 112 -10.12 -10.98 -5.36
C ILE A 112 -10.75 -12.32 -5.70
N ASP A 113 -11.68 -12.75 -4.87
CA ASP A 113 -12.36 -14.04 -5.00
C ASP A 113 -13.88 -13.86 -5.18
N ALA A 114 -14.52 -14.92 -5.66
CA ALA A 114 -15.97 -15.14 -5.54
C ALA A 114 -16.19 -16.32 -4.61
N VAL A 115 -17.16 -16.20 -3.69
CA VAL A 115 -17.51 -17.27 -2.75
C VAL A 115 -18.99 -17.63 -2.91
N ALA A 116 -19.33 -18.92 -2.84
CA ALA A 116 -20.69 -19.41 -3.10
C ALA A 116 -21.76 -18.81 -2.16
N SER A 117 -21.35 -18.39 -0.96
CA SER A 117 -22.25 -17.83 0.07
C SER A 117 -22.49 -16.33 -0.07
N PHE A 118 -21.93 -15.66 -1.10
CA PHE A 118 -22.07 -14.23 -1.29
C PHE A 118 -22.10 -13.87 -2.78
N TYR A 119 -23.14 -13.16 -3.20
CA TYR A 119 -23.25 -12.67 -4.56
C TYR A 119 -22.47 -11.35 -4.71
N GLY A 120 -21.24 -11.44 -5.23
CA GLY A 120 -20.33 -10.32 -5.37
C GLY A 120 -18.88 -10.78 -5.39
N ARG A 121 -17.98 -9.89 -4.95
CA ARG A 121 -16.55 -10.12 -4.88
C ARG A 121 -16.05 -9.97 -3.45
N VAL A 122 -15.04 -10.75 -3.08
CA VAL A 122 -14.36 -10.66 -1.79
C VAL A 122 -12.93 -10.18 -2.03
N LEU A 123 -12.64 -8.98 -1.54
CA LEU A 123 -11.29 -8.42 -1.55
C LEU A 123 -10.57 -8.93 -0.31
N THR A 124 -9.43 -9.61 -0.47
CA THR A 124 -8.64 -10.14 0.64
C THR A 124 -7.36 -9.33 0.77
N TYR A 125 -7.15 -8.73 1.93
CA TYR A 125 -5.92 -8.06 2.33
C TYR A 125 -5.16 -8.92 3.33
N ARG A 126 -3.85 -9.05 3.16
CA ARG A 126 -2.96 -9.62 4.16
C ARG A 126 -2.43 -8.49 5.03
N TRP A 127 -2.46 -8.67 6.34
CA TRP A 127 -2.00 -7.65 7.29
C TRP A 127 -1.46 -8.29 8.57
N LYS A 128 -0.85 -7.48 9.43
CA LYS A 128 -0.41 -7.92 10.77
C LYS A 128 -1.18 -7.15 11.82
N ASP A 129 -1.67 -7.89 12.84
CA ASP A 129 -2.23 -7.27 14.02
C ASP A 129 -1.14 -6.63 14.91
N MET A 130 -1.55 -6.04 16.02
CA MET A 130 -0.63 -5.39 16.97
C MET A 130 0.31 -6.39 17.66
N ALA A 131 -0.04 -7.66 17.73
CA ALA A 131 0.79 -8.73 18.27
C ALA A 131 1.76 -9.32 17.22
N GLY A 132 1.67 -8.86 15.96
CA GLY A 132 2.47 -9.34 14.84
C GLY A 132 1.93 -10.63 14.21
N THR A 133 0.68 -11.02 14.53
CA THR A 133 0.02 -12.20 13.96
C THR A 133 -0.32 -11.95 12.51
N ASP A 134 -0.14 -12.97 11.67
CA ASP A 134 -0.54 -12.93 10.27
C ASP A 134 -2.05 -13.06 10.16
N MET A 135 -2.66 -12.07 9.53
CA MET A 135 -4.10 -11.92 9.43
C MET A 135 -4.55 -11.69 8.00
N PHE A 136 -5.77 -12.14 7.71
CA PHE A 136 -6.55 -11.65 6.58
C PHE A 136 -7.56 -10.60 7.03
N TYR A 137 -7.89 -9.69 6.10
CA TYR A 137 -9.06 -8.84 6.21
C TYR A 137 -9.87 -8.99 4.92
N TRP A 138 -11.14 -9.37 5.04
CA TRP A 138 -12.03 -9.57 3.92
C TRP A 138 -13.03 -8.44 3.80
N VAL A 139 -13.14 -7.87 2.60
CA VAL A 139 -14.12 -6.85 2.26
C VAL A 139 -15.03 -7.40 1.17
N TYR A 140 -16.31 -7.55 1.49
CA TYR A 140 -17.33 -8.12 0.62
C TYR A 140 -18.02 -6.99 -0.13
N VAL A 141 -17.94 -7.01 -1.44
CA VAL A 141 -18.44 -5.95 -2.34
C VAL A 141 -19.47 -6.55 -3.28
N ASP A 142 -20.67 -5.99 -3.29
CA ASP A 142 -21.75 -6.42 -4.18
C ASP A 142 -21.46 -6.12 -5.67
N PRO A 143 -22.31 -6.57 -6.61
CA PRO A 143 -22.12 -6.29 -8.03
C PRO A 143 -22.17 -4.79 -8.40
N GLN A 144 -22.81 -3.95 -7.57
CA GLN A 144 -22.86 -2.50 -7.73
C GLN A 144 -21.60 -1.81 -7.22
N GLY A 145 -20.69 -2.55 -6.59
CA GLY A 145 -19.44 -2.02 -6.07
C GLY A 145 -19.55 -1.44 -4.66
N VAL A 146 -20.62 -1.74 -3.92
CA VAL A 146 -20.82 -1.26 -2.55
C VAL A 146 -20.40 -2.32 -1.54
N VAL A 147 -19.65 -1.90 -0.52
CA VAL A 147 -19.23 -2.79 0.58
C VAL A 147 -20.46 -3.21 1.40
N GLN A 148 -20.67 -4.52 1.54
CA GLN A 148 -21.79 -5.08 2.31
C GLN A 148 -21.37 -5.54 3.70
N ARG A 149 -20.15 -6.02 3.85
CA ARG A 149 -19.55 -6.37 5.14
C ARG A 149 -18.03 -6.39 5.03
N ALA A 150 -17.36 -6.29 6.17
CA ALA A 150 -15.91 -6.45 6.26
C ALA A 150 -15.56 -7.04 7.64
N HIS A 151 -14.55 -7.90 7.70
CA HIS A 151 -14.10 -8.49 8.97
C HIS A 151 -12.70 -9.10 8.87
N PRO A 152 -11.95 -9.17 9.98
CA PRO A 152 -10.68 -9.87 10.04
C PRO A 152 -10.86 -11.38 10.22
N GLY A 153 -9.78 -12.12 9.99
CA GLY A 153 -9.59 -13.52 10.36
C GLY A 153 -8.11 -13.88 10.34
N MET A 154 -7.74 -14.99 10.97
CA MET A 154 -6.35 -15.44 10.99
C MET A 154 -5.93 -15.95 9.61
N GLU A 155 -4.69 -15.63 9.21
CA GLU A 155 -4.06 -16.23 8.04
C GLU A 155 -3.42 -17.56 8.46
N PHE A 156 -4.01 -18.67 8.02
CA PHE A 156 -3.42 -19.99 8.24
C PHE A 156 -2.44 -20.31 7.12
N LEU A 157 -1.16 -20.43 7.44
CA LEU A 157 -0.10 -20.74 6.48
C LEU A 157 -0.18 -22.18 5.90
N ASN A 158 -1.13 -22.99 6.35
CA ASN A 158 -1.24 -24.42 6.05
C ASN A 158 -2.45 -24.80 5.19
N ASP A 159 -2.90 -23.95 4.28
CA ASP A 159 -3.83 -24.42 3.24
C ASP A 159 -3.08 -25.10 2.08
N ARG A 160 -2.25 -26.08 2.41
CA ARG A 160 -1.81 -27.12 1.46
C ARG A 160 -2.85 -28.24 1.49
N THR A 161 -4.06 -27.95 1.06
CA THR A 161 -4.97 -29.03 0.63
C THR A 161 -4.38 -29.62 -0.64
N PRO A 162 -3.97 -30.91 -0.65
CA PRO A 162 -3.63 -31.58 -1.91
C PRO A 162 -4.89 -31.56 -2.77
N ARG A 163 -4.82 -30.94 -3.95
CA ARG A 163 -5.86 -31.11 -4.94
C ARG A 163 -5.76 -32.55 -5.47
N HIS A 164 -6.71 -33.38 -5.10
CA HIS A 164 -6.97 -34.67 -5.75
C HIS A 164 -7.81 -34.46 -7.00
#